data_25a7fd5294ce44b606cfc74c065dd861
#
_entry.id   25a7fd5294ce44b606cfc74c065dd861
#
_cell.length_a   1.000
_cell.length_b   1.000
_cell.length_c   1.000
_cell.angle_alpha   90.00
_cell.angle_beta   90.00
_cell.angle_gamma   90.00
#
_symmetry.space_group_name_H-M   'P 1'
#
loop_
_entity.id
_entity.type
_entity.pdbx_description
1 polymer ?
#
loop_
_entity_poly.entity_id
_entity_poly.type
_entity_poly.pdbx_seq_one_letter_code
_entity_poly.pdbx_strand_id
1 'polypeptide(L)' 'MQPRKGLGQHFLTDANIADKIVAALRVKSDASVAEIGPGPGALTERLIRRFRDFCAIEVDERAIEQLHSVHPNIVLFHED' A
#
# COMPACT_ATOMS: atom_id res chain seq x y z
N MET A 1 7.96 19.53 -11.13
CA MET A 1 8.86 18.62 -11.74
C MET A 1 8.25 17.28 -11.93
N GLN A 2 7.73 17.11 -13.07
CA GLN A 2 6.92 15.94 -13.36
C GLN A 2 7.72 14.63 -13.44
N PRO A 3 8.92 14.63 -14.03
CA PRO A 3 9.66 13.37 -14.15
C PRO A 3 9.92 12.69 -12.82
N ARG A 4 10.22 13.48 -11.79
CA ARG A 4 10.48 12.91 -10.49
C ARG A 4 9.22 12.30 -9.89
N LYS A 5 8.12 12.99 -10.02
CA LYS A 5 6.84 12.51 -9.54
C LYS A 5 6.41 11.25 -10.30
N GLY A 6 6.65 11.24 -11.60
CA GLY A 6 6.35 10.07 -12.41
C GLY A 6 7.16 8.87 -12.00
N LEU A 7 8.43 9.07 -11.68
CA LEU A 7 9.29 7.99 -11.22
C LEU A 7 8.78 7.38 -9.92
N GLY A 8 8.34 8.24 -8.99
CA GLY A 8 7.80 7.74 -7.73
C GLY A 8 6.55 6.90 -7.94
N GLN A 9 5.66 7.38 -8.81
CA GLN A 9 4.45 6.63 -9.11
C GLN A 9 4.77 5.31 -9.81
N HIS A 10 5.72 5.33 -10.72
CA HIS A 10 6.13 4.13 -11.41
C HIS A 10 6.68 3.08 -10.44
N PHE A 11 7.46 3.53 -9.48
CA PHE A 11 7.98 2.66 -8.42
C PHE A 11 6.85 1.93 -7.71
N LEU A 12 5.83 2.67 -7.31
CA LEU A 12 4.73 2.09 -6.53
C LEU A 12 3.85 1.15 -7.33
N THR A 13 3.88 1.25 -8.66
CA THR A 13 3.09 0.35 -9.49
C THR A 13 3.87 -0.82 -10.04
N ASP A 14 5.19 -0.84 -9.84
CA ASP A 14 6.02 -1.94 -10.31
C ASP A 14 5.98 -3.10 -9.33
N ALA A 15 5.42 -4.21 -9.76
CA ALA A 15 5.24 -5.38 -8.91
C ALA A 15 6.57 -5.92 -8.38
N ASN A 16 7.62 -5.90 -9.20
CA ASN A 16 8.93 -6.40 -8.78
C ASN A 16 9.51 -5.55 -7.67
N ILE A 17 9.35 -4.23 -7.77
CA ILE A 17 9.83 -3.32 -6.75
C ILE A 17 9.03 -3.51 -5.46
N ALA A 18 7.71 -3.65 -5.56
CA ALA A 18 6.87 -3.87 -4.39
C ALA A 18 7.26 -5.16 -3.67
N ASP A 19 7.53 -6.22 -4.41
CA ASP A 19 7.96 -7.48 -3.83
C ASP A 19 9.29 -7.34 -3.11
N LYS A 20 10.22 -6.58 -3.69
CA LYS A 20 11.52 -6.35 -3.07
C LYS A 20 11.40 -5.55 -1.79
N ILE A 21 10.53 -4.55 -1.77
CA ILE A 21 10.29 -3.75 -0.57
C ILE A 21 9.79 -4.63 0.56
N VAL A 22 8.78 -5.44 0.28
CA VAL A 22 8.20 -6.31 1.31
C VAL A 22 9.22 -7.35 1.78
N ALA A 23 9.99 -7.91 0.86
CA ALA A 23 11.01 -8.88 1.22
C ALA A 23 12.11 -8.28 2.08
N ALA A 24 12.35 -6.97 1.94
CA ALA A 24 13.38 -6.28 2.73
C ALA A 24 12.92 -5.96 4.14
N LEU A 25 11.62 -6.05 4.42
CA LEU A 25 11.12 -5.78 5.76
C LEU A 25 11.57 -6.87 6.72
N ARG A 26 12.17 -6.44 7.82
CA ARG A 26 12.69 -7.38 8.82
C ARG A 26 11.78 -7.42 10.05
N VAL A 27 10.50 -7.62 9.78
CA VAL A 27 9.50 -7.72 10.83
C VAL A 27 8.75 -9.03 10.69
N LYS A 28 8.28 -9.53 11.82
CA LYS A 28 7.55 -10.79 11.84
C LYS A 28 6.16 -10.63 11.22
N SER A 29 5.61 -11.73 10.72
CA SER A 29 4.30 -11.70 10.07
C SER A 29 3.17 -11.33 11.01
N ASP A 30 3.37 -11.45 12.33
CA ASP A 30 2.37 -11.05 13.32
C ASP A 30 2.51 -9.60 13.76
N ALA A 31 3.40 -8.85 13.15
CA ALA A 31 3.54 -7.42 13.45
C ALA A 31 2.33 -6.64 12.95
N SER A 32 2.04 -5.54 13.64
CA SER A 32 1.01 -4.60 13.20
C SER A 32 1.63 -3.63 12.20
N VAL A 33 1.03 -3.50 11.05
CA VAL A 33 1.58 -2.69 9.96
C VAL A 33 0.55 -1.68 9.48
N ALA A 34 0.98 -0.44 9.31
CA ALA A 34 0.16 0.61 8.74
C ALA A 34 0.86 1.18 7.53
N GLU A 35 0.13 1.29 6.42
CA GLU A 35 0.63 1.90 5.21
C GLU A 35 0.01 3.26 5.04
N ILE A 36 0.84 4.29 4.87
CA ILE A 36 0.37 5.66 4.67
C ILE A 36 0.44 5.98 3.19
N GLY A 37 -0.70 6.40 2.62
CA GLY A 37 -0.77 6.78 1.22
C GLY A 37 -0.59 5.61 0.27
N PRO A 38 -1.40 4.56 0.39
CA PRO A 38 -1.23 3.37 -0.45
C PRO A 38 -1.38 3.61 -1.95
N GLY A 39 -2.06 4.68 -2.35
CA GLY A 39 -2.25 5.00 -3.76
C GLY A 39 -2.87 3.86 -4.54
N PRO A 40 -2.25 3.44 -5.66
CA PRO A 40 -2.80 2.36 -6.49
C PRO A 40 -2.85 0.99 -5.82
N GLY A 41 -2.15 0.81 -4.71
CA GLY A 41 -2.27 -0.41 -3.93
C GLY A 41 -1.32 -1.55 -4.28
N ALA A 42 -0.28 -1.28 -5.07
CA ALA A 42 0.68 -2.34 -5.42
C ALA A 42 1.37 -2.90 -4.19
N LEU A 43 1.81 -2.02 -3.31
CA LEU A 43 2.45 -2.44 -2.07
C LEU A 43 1.41 -2.98 -1.08
N THR A 44 0.22 -2.37 -1.08
CA THR A 44 -0.88 -2.75 -0.21
C THR A 44 -1.20 -4.24 -0.35
N GLU A 45 -1.32 -4.71 -1.58
CA GLU A 45 -1.65 -6.09 -1.85
C GLU A 45 -0.65 -7.05 -1.21
N ARG A 46 0.64 -6.72 -1.32
CA ARG A 46 1.69 -7.56 -0.75
C ARG A 46 1.69 -7.53 0.77
N LEU A 47 1.43 -6.35 1.33
CA LEU A 47 1.39 -6.21 2.79
C LEU A 47 0.21 -6.95 3.39
N ILE A 48 -0.94 -6.90 2.74
CA ILE A 48 -2.13 -7.62 3.22
C ILE A 48 -1.87 -9.13 3.25
N ARG A 49 -1.17 -9.64 2.24
CA ARG A 49 -0.86 -11.06 2.18
C ARG A 49 0.10 -11.50 3.26
N ARG A 50 1.04 -10.63 3.61
CA ARG A 50 2.09 -10.99 4.56
C ARG A 50 1.70 -10.75 6.01
N PHE A 51 0.94 -9.70 6.27
CA PHE A 51 0.65 -9.29 7.63
C PHE A 51 -0.84 -9.39 7.92
N ARG A 52 -1.15 -10.04 9.03
CA ARG A 52 -2.53 -10.24 9.44
C ARG A 52 -3.13 -8.95 9.97
N ASP A 53 -2.33 -8.21 10.71
CA ASP A 53 -2.77 -6.95 11.32
C ASP A 53 -2.27 -5.79 10.49
N PHE A 54 -3.07 -5.42 9.50
CA PHE A 54 -2.72 -4.38 8.54
C PHE A 54 -3.82 -3.34 8.45
N CYS A 55 -3.44 -2.07 8.36
CA CYS A 55 -4.37 -1.02 8.01
C CYS A 55 -3.70 -0.04 7.07
N ALA A 56 -4.51 0.74 6.37
CA ALA A 56 -4.02 1.77 5.48
C ALA A 56 -4.64 3.11 5.85
N ILE A 57 -3.89 4.18 5.61
CA ILE A 57 -4.35 5.54 5.87
C ILE A 57 -4.23 6.31 4.56
N GLU A 58 -5.33 6.83 4.07
CA GLU A 58 -5.37 7.49 2.77
C GLU A 58 -6.26 8.72 2.83
N VAL A 59 -5.86 9.77 2.14
CA VAL A 59 -6.63 11.02 2.07
C VAL A 59 -7.42 11.12 0.77
N ASP A 60 -7.00 10.44 -0.29
CA ASP A 60 -7.63 10.53 -1.61
C ASP A 60 -8.81 9.59 -1.72
N GLU A 61 -10.00 10.18 -1.89
CA GLU A 61 -11.25 9.40 -1.99
C GLU A 61 -11.23 8.40 -3.14
N ARG A 62 -10.60 8.75 -4.25
CA ARG A 62 -10.52 7.83 -5.40
C ARG A 62 -9.70 6.61 -5.08
N ALA A 63 -8.59 6.82 -4.39
CA ALA A 63 -7.76 5.70 -3.96
C ALA A 63 -8.50 4.82 -2.97
N ILE A 64 -9.25 5.43 -2.07
CA ILE A 64 -10.05 4.70 -1.09
C ILE A 64 -11.07 3.82 -1.79
N GLU A 65 -11.80 4.37 -2.76
CA GLU A 65 -12.79 3.60 -3.50
C GLU A 65 -12.15 2.44 -4.23
N GLN A 66 -11.01 2.68 -4.86
CA GLN A 66 -10.29 1.64 -5.57
C GLN A 66 -9.84 0.52 -4.64
N LEU A 67 -9.29 0.89 -3.51
CA LEU A 67 -8.80 -0.08 -2.53
C LEU A 67 -9.95 -0.93 -2.00
N HIS A 68 -11.07 -0.32 -1.69
CA HIS A 68 -12.25 -1.06 -1.22
C HIS A 68 -12.80 -1.98 -2.29
N SER A 69 -12.69 -1.58 -3.55
CA SER A 69 -13.16 -2.40 -4.67
C SER A 69 -12.32 -3.68 -4.80
N VAL A 70 -11.01 -3.55 -4.65
CA VAL A 70 -10.09 -4.68 -4.81
C VAL A 70 -9.97 -5.49 -3.51
N HIS A 71 -10.02 -4.79 -2.37
CA HIS A 71 -9.89 -5.40 -1.05
C HIS A 71 -11.07 -5.01 -0.17
N PRO A 72 -12.22 -5.66 -0.34
CA PRO A 72 -13.45 -5.23 0.36
C PRO A 72 -13.35 -5.22 1.88
N ASN A 73 -12.47 -6.02 2.44
CA ASN A 73 -12.33 -6.12 3.90
C ASN A 73 -11.15 -5.35 4.47
N ILE A 74 -10.53 -4.50 3.64
CA ILE A 74 -9.37 -3.73 4.11
C ILE A 74 -9.79 -2.79 5.23
N VAL A 75 -8.95 -2.72 6.27
CA VAL A 75 -9.11 -1.71 7.33
C VAL A 75 -8.45 -0.44 6.82
N LEU A 76 -9.26 0.56 6.56
CA LEU A 76 -8.79 1.77 5.91
C LEU A 76 -9.34 3.01 6.61
N PHE A 77 -8.45 3.93 6.93
CA PHE A 77 -8.80 5.20 7.56
C PHE A 77 -8.66 6.32 6.55
N HIS A 78 -9.74 7.09 6.38
CA HIS A 78 -9.74 8.25 5.52
C HIS A 78 -9.23 9.45 6.32
N GLU A 79 -7.91 9.58 6.41
CA GLU A 79 -7.28 10.60 7.24
C GLU A 79 -6.10 11.22 6.52
N ASP A 80 -5.77 12.40 6.95
CA ASP A 80 -4.63 13.13 6.41
C ASP A 80 -3.38 12.87 7.25
#